data_78fdacf9220855c99f8d000694a7eb23
#
_entry.id   78fdacf9220855c99f8d000694a7eb23
#
_cell.length_a   1.000
_cell.length_b   1.000
_cell.length_c   1.000
_cell.angle_alpha   90.00
_cell.angle_beta   90.00
_cell.angle_gamma   90.00
#
_symmetry.space_group_name_H-M   'P 1'
#
loop_
_entity.id
_entity.type
_entity.pdbx_description
1 polymer ?
#
loop_
_entity_poly.entity_id
_entity_poly.type
_entity_poly.pdbx_seq_one_letter_code
_entity_poly.pdbx_strand_id
1 'polypeptide(L)'
;MNSSANASVWVTGDLCDAHKSDVDGRFRVLPPVFRHWGARVRFAGPVSTVKCHEDNSLVKAALEEPGQGRVLVVDGGGSLRRALVGGNIAAAAARNG
;
A
#
# COMPACT_ATOMS: atom_id res chain seq x y z
N MET A 1 -7.92 -0.40 17.13
CA MET A 1 -7.19 -1.64 16.82
C MET A 1 -5.98 -1.33 15.97
N ASN A 2 -4.86 -1.92 16.27
CA ASN A 2 -3.63 -1.70 15.52
C ASN A 2 -3.56 -2.66 14.34
N SER A 3 -3.75 -2.14 13.13
CA SER A 3 -3.70 -2.96 11.91
C SER A 3 -2.32 -3.59 11.68
N SER A 4 -1.24 -2.97 12.16
CA SER A 4 0.10 -3.53 12.05
C SER A 4 0.25 -4.82 12.85
N ALA A 5 -0.35 -4.90 14.04
CA ALA A 5 -0.36 -6.13 14.83
C ALA A 5 -1.14 -7.24 14.13
N ASN A 6 -2.25 -6.90 13.47
CA ASN A 6 -3.05 -7.86 12.74
C ASN A 6 -2.37 -8.33 11.44
N ALA A 7 -1.55 -7.49 10.82
CA ALA A 7 -0.87 -7.83 9.57
C ALA A 7 0.02 -9.08 9.72
N SER A 8 0.55 -9.36 10.93
CA SER A 8 1.40 -10.53 11.17
C SER A 8 0.66 -11.85 11.06
N VAL A 9 -0.67 -11.85 11.21
CA VAL A 9 -1.50 -13.06 11.13
C VAL A 9 -2.17 -13.22 9.76
N TRP A 10 -2.04 -12.24 8.88
CA TRP A 10 -2.60 -12.31 7.53
C TRP A 10 -1.67 -13.05 6.59
N VAL A 11 -2.18 -14.10 5.96
CA VAL A 11 -1.46 -14.87 4.94
C VAL A 11 -2.31 -14.86 3.67
N THR A 12 -1.72 -14.42 2.55
CA THR A 12 -2.43 -14.25 1.29
C THR A 12 -3.11 -15.55 0.83
N GLY A 13 -2.41 -16.68 0.93
CA GLY A 13 -2.98 -17.97 0.55
C GLY A 13 -4.22 -18.33 1.37
N ASP A 14 -4.18 -18.09 2.67
CA ASP A 14 -5.33 -18.36 3.55
C ASP A 14 -6.51 -17.45 3.21
N LEU A 15 -6.24 -16.18 2.89
CA LEU A 15 -7.28 -15.25 2.47
C LEU A 15 -7.92 -15.68 1.15
N CYS A 16 -7.12 -16.13 0.19
CA CYS A 16 -7.63 -16.63 -1.08
C CYS A 16 -8.51 -17.86 -0.87
N ASP A 17 -8.09 -18.79 -0.02
CA ASP A 17 -8.87 -19.98 0.31
C ASP A 17 -10.20 -19.62 0.99
N ALA A 18 -10.16 -18.66 1.90
CA ALA A 18 -11.37 -18.23 2.62
C ALA A 18 -12.38 -17.55 1.70
N HIS A 19 -11.92 -16.92 0.62
CA HIS A 19 -12.78 -16.12 -0.27
C HIS A 19 -12.91 -16.69 -1.68
N LYS A 20 -12.55 -17.96 -1.88
CA LYS A 20 -12.60 -18.58 -3.20
C LYS A 20 -14.01 -18.69 -3.78
N SER A 21 -15.05 -18.57 -2.94
CA SER A 21 -16.44 -18.59 -3.36
C SER A 21 -17.02 -17.19 -3.57
N ASP A 22 -16.22 -16.14 -3.49
CA ASP A 22 -16.69 -14.78 -3.69
C ASP A 22 -17.12 -14.58 -5.14
N VAL A 23 -18.36 -14.16 -5.31
CA VAL A 23 -18.95 -13.89 -6.63
C VAL A 23 -19.24 -12.41 -6.84
N ASP A 24 -19.08 -11.58 -5.82
CA ASP A 24 -19.43 -10.16 -5.85
C ASP A 24 -18.27 -9.28 -6.30
N GLY A 25 -17.09 -9.84 -6.45
CA GLY A 25 -15.88 -9.09 -6.79
C GLY A 25 -15.35 -8.23 -5.63
N ARG A 26 -15.77 -8.49 -4.40
CA ARG A 26 -15.27 -7.77 -3.22
C ARG A 26 -13.87 -8.21 -2.84
N PHE A 27 -13.57 -9.48 -3.07
CA PHE A 27 -12.23 -10.03 -2.86
C PHE A 27 -11.51 -10.05 -4.20
N ARG A 28 -10.33 -9.42 -4.24
CA ARG A 28 -9.54 -9.32 -5.47
C ARG A 28 -8.08 -9.57 -5.15
N VAL A 29 -7.41 -10.27 -6.07
CA VAL A 29 -5.98 -10.49 -6.00
C VAL A 29 -5.31 -9.60 -7.05
N LEU A 30 -4.33 -8.82 -6.62
CA LEU A 30 -3.59 -7.96 -7.55
C LEU A 30 -2.78 -8.80 -8.53
N PRO A 31 -2.61 -8.33 -9.78
CA PRO A 31 -1.71 -9.00 -10.72
C PRO A 31 -0.29 -9.12 -10.13
N PRO A 32 0.47 -10.18 -10.46
CA PRO A 32 1.80 -10.41 -9.89
C PRO A 32 2.87 -9.52 -10.53
N VAL A 33 2.63 -8.20 -10.54
CA VAL A 33 3.54 -7.21 -11.12
C VAL A 33 4.30 -6.41 -10.08
N PHE A 34 3.94 -6.57 -8.79
CA PHE A 34 4.53 -5.82 -7.70
C PHE A 34 5.80 -6.49 -7.19
N ARG A 35 6.70 -5.67 -6.66
CA ARG A 35 7.94 -6.12 -6.03
C ARG A 35 8.10 -5.44 -4.68
N HIS A 36 8.82 -6.10 -3.78
CA HIS A 36 9.16 -5.55 -2.48
C HIS A 36 10.44 -4.73 -2.58
N TRP A 37 10.38 -3.48 -2.15
CA TRP A 37 11.53 -2.59 -2.09
C TRP A 37 11.83 -2.15 -0.66
N GLY A 38 10.89 -2.35 0.25
CA GLY A 38 11.07 -2.05 1.66
C GLY A 38 11.42 -3.28 2.47
N ALA A 39 11.77 -3.06 3.73
CA ALA A 39 12.12 -4.15 4.65
C ALA A 39 10.92 -4.99 5.06
N ARG A 40 9.74 -4.38 5.13
CA ARG A 40 8.53 -5.10 5.54
C ARG A 40 7.88 -5.74 4.33
N VAL A 41 7.84 -7.07 4.32
CA VAL A 41 7.33 -7.85 3.19
C VAL A 41 5.92 -8.38 3.42
N ARG A 42 5.37 -8.21 4.62
CA ARG A 42 4.00 -8.60 4.96
C ARG A 42 3.34 -7.44 5.70
N PHE A 43 2.23 -6.97 5.16
CA PHE A 43 1.48 -5.88 5.78
C PHE A 43 0.03 -5.93 5.32
N ALA A 44 -0.85 -5.32 6.10
CA ALA A 44 -2.25 -5.18 5.78
C ALA A 44 -2.80 -3.94 6.49
N GLY A 45 -3.84 -3.38 5.94
CA GLY A 45 -4.51 -2.22 6.52
C GLY A 45 -5.53 -1.61 5.59
N PRO A 46 -6.32 -0.66 6.09
CA PRO A 46 -7.21 0.11 5.23
C PRO A 46 -6.44 0.82 4.13
N VAL A 47 -7.04 0.93 2.97
CA VAL A 47 -6.37 1.52 1.79
C VAL A 47 -6.77 2.98 1.63
N SER A 48 -5.76 3.82 1.40
CA SER A 48 -5.94 5.17 0.86
C SER A 48 -5.28 5.21 -0.52
N THR A 49 -5.82 5.99 -1.42
CA THR A 49 -5.34 6.04 -2.80
C THR A 49 -4.93 7.44 -3.20
N VAL A 50 -3.90 7.52 -4.03
CA VAL A 50 -3.45 8.75 -4.68
C VAL A 50 -3.26 8.46 -6.16
N LYS A 51 -3.79 9.34 -7.00
CA LYS A 51 -3.54 9.29 -8.43
C LYS A 51 -2.75 10.53 -8.82
N CYS A 52 -1.62 10.34 -9.50
CA CYS A 52 -0.75 11.43 -9.90
C CYS A 52 0.00 11.07 -11.18
N HIS A 53 0.65 12.06 -11.79
CA HIS A 53 1.48 11.83 -12.97
C HIS A 53 2.74 12.67 -12.87
N GLU A 54 3.87 11.99 -12.68
CA GLU A 54 5.22 12.59 -12.65
C GLU A 54 5.38 13.75 -11.65
N ASP A 55 4.51 13.79 -10.63
CA ASP A 55 4.53 14.79 -9.57
C ASP A 55 4.13 14.10 -8.26
N ASN A 56 4.97 14.21 -7.24
CA ASN A 56 4.77 13.52 -5.98
C ASN A 56 4.16 14.39 -4.88
N SER A 57 3.64 15.58 -5.20
CA SER A 57 3.12 16.49 -4.16
C SER A 57 1.96 15.87 -3.38
N LEU A 58 1.05 15.15 -4.04
CA LEU A 58 -0.05 14.45 -3.37
C LEU A 58 0.43 13.27 -2.54
N VAL A 59 1.44 12.55 -3.02
CA VAL A 59 2.05 11.44 -2.27
C VAL A 59 2.71 11.98 -1.01
N LYS A 60 3.47 13.06 -1.14
CA LYS A 60 4.13 13.71 -0.01
C LYS A 60 3.09 14.18 1.02
N ALA A 61 2.03 14.85 0.57
CA ALA A 61 0.97 15.33 1.44
C ALA A 61 0.30 14.18 2.20
N ALA A 62 0.00 13.07 1.51
CA ALA A 62 -0.61 11.90 2.12
C ALA A 62 0.29 11.28 3.19
N LEU A 63 1.59 11.20 2.94
CA LEU A 63 2.55 10.58 3.87
C LEU A 63 2.96 11.51 5.02
N GLU A 64 2.64 12.79 4.95
CA GLU A 64 2.83 13.73 6.06
C GLU A 64 1.69 13.68 7.07
N GLU A 65 0.57 13.07 6.74
CA GLU A 65 -0.55 12.86 7.65
C GLU A 65 -0.30 11.65 8.55
N PRO A 66 -0.95 11.59 9.73
CA PRO A 66 -0.91 10.36 10.53
C PRO A 66 -1.46 9.19 9.72
N GLY A 67 -0.66 8.13 9.60
CA GLY A 67 -1.01 6.99 8.76
C GLY A 67 -2.08 6.09 9.37
N GLN A 68 -2.05 5.90 10.67
CA GLN A 68 -3.02 5.07 11.40
C GLN A 68 -3.09 3.63 10.87
N GLY A 69 -1.98 3.10 10.41
CA GLY A 69 -1.90 1.74 9.87
C GLY A 69 -2.47 1.57 8.46
N ARG A 70 -2.75 2.66 7.76
CA ARG A 70 -3.26 2.60 6.39
C ARG A 70 -2.17 2.18 5.41
N VAL A 71 -2.59 1.59 4.32
CA VAL A 71 -1.75 1.28 3.17
C VAL A 71 -2.04 2.32 2.09
N LEU A 72 -1.03 3.06 1.67
CA LEU A 72 -1.17 4.03 0.58
C LEU A 72 -0.89 3.33 -0.75
N VAL A 73 -1.87 3.37 -1.65
CA VAL A 73 -1.73 2.86 -3.01
C VAL A 73 -1.64 4.05 -3.95
N VAL A 74 -0.56 4.13 -4.70
CA VAL A 74 -0.30 5.24 -5.61
C VAL A 74 -0.44 4.77 -7.06
N ASP A 75 -1.32 5.42 -7.81
CA ASP A 75 -1.41 5.23 -9.26
C ASP A 75 -0.64 6.36 -9.94
N GLY A 76 0.56 6.06 -10.41
CA GLY A 76 1.42 7.00 -11.10
C GLY A 76 1.24 7.02 -12.61
N GLY A 77 0.21 6.35 -13.14
CA GLY A 77 -0.04 6.32 -14.57
C GLY A 77 0.96 5.48 -15.36
N GLY A 78 1.77 4.66 -14.67
CA GLY A 78 2.75 3.81 -15.34
C GLY A 78 3.98 4.54 -15.86
N SER A 79 4.16 5.82 -15.50
CA SER A 79 5.34 6.58 -15.95
C SER A 79 6.62 6.06 -15.29
N LEU A 80 7.67 5.90 -16.09
CA LEU A 80 9.01 5.54 -15.61
C LEU A 80 9.98 6.72 -15.65
N ARG A 81 9.47 7.93 -15.92
CA ARG A 81 10.33 9.11 -16.12
C ARG A 81 10.76 9.75 -14.82
N ARG A 82 9.95 9.65 -13.77
CA ARG A 82 10.21 10.32 -12.49
C ARG A 82 9.92 9.38 -11.34
N ALA A 83 10.80 9.35 -10.36
CA ALA A 83 10.55 8.67 -9.10
C ALA A 83 9.55 9.48 -8.28
N LEU A 84 8.62 8.81 -7.62
CA LEU A 84 7.61 9.45 -6.79
C LEU A 84 7.94 9.37 -5.30
N VAL A 85 8.69 8.36 -4.87
CA VAL A 85 9.06 8.16 -3.49
C VAL A 85 10.59 8.08 -3.37
N GLY A 86 11.17 9.09 -2.76
CA GLY A 86 12.58 9.10 -2.42
C GLY A 86 12.78 8.87 -0.92
N GLY A 87 14.03 9.03 -0.46
CA GLY A 87 14.39 8.76 0.93
C GLY A 87 13.63 9.62 1.93
N ASN A 88 13.43 10.91 1.66
CA ASN A 88 12.73 11.81 2.58
C ASN A 88 11.25 11.47 2.72
N ILE A 89 10.60 11.09 1.61
CA ILE A 89 9.20 10.70 1.61
C ILE A 89 9.03 9.36 2.31
N ALA A 90 9.93 8.42 2.06
CA ALA A 90 9.92 7.13 2.75
C ALA A 90 10.12 7.29 4.25
N ALA A 91 11.00 8.19 4.67
CA ALA A 91 11.21 8.50 6.09
C ALA A 91 9.95 9.10 6.72
N ALA A 92 9.24 9.98 6.01
CA ALA A 92 7.97 10.53 6.48
C ALA A 92 6.91 9.44 6.66
N ALA A 93 6.82 8.51 5.73
CA ALA A 93 5.91 7.36 5.83
C ALA A 93 6.21 6.53 7.08
N ALA A 94 7.47 6.21 7.32
CA ALA A 94 7.89 5.45 8.50
C ALA A 94 7.60 6.18 9.80
N ARG A 95 7.78 7.50 9.80
CA ARG A 95 7.58 8.35 10.98
C ARG A 95 6.10 8.50 11.35
N ASN A 96 5.23 8.54 10.36
CA ASN A 96 3.81 8.84 10.56
C ASN A 96 2.93 7.60 10.62
N GLY A 97 3.47 6.44 10.41
CA GLY A 97 2.76 5.17 10.50
C GLY A 97 2.03 4.81 9.25
#